data_258f262969d5cac6d60bce4570342c4d
#
_entry.id   258f262969d5cac6d60bce4570342c4d
#
_cell.length_a   1.000
_cell.length_b   1.000
_cell.length_c   1.000
_cell.angle_alpha   90.00
_cell.angle_beta   90.00
_cell.angle_gamma   90.00
#
_symmetry.space_group_name_H-M   'P 1'
#
loop_
_entity.id
_entity.type
_entity.pdbx_description
1 polymer ?
#
loop_
_entity_poly.entity_id
_entity_poly.type
_entity_poly.pdbx_seq_one_letter_code
_entity_poly.pdbx_strand_id
1 'polypeptide(L)'
;IKIAASPIQVEGIGEALSLAFVVTSYASFAFLGAVLALRSDQEDFSFIIPYVRFRQDAASGQPLLLDAEVIIDGRVGPLMSAGFFTGRLILPQFVLDELQSMANSPSPGKRQRGQRGLEVLEEMKANPGIPISIHDSAGVAEDDSFQGRLVQAAKILGARLITTEENLTKIAHLQGASIINLNALSEALRPKVVVGETVRLALVRTGKDDHQGVGYLPDGTMIVVNHAISKIGTTQDVTVISTLQTSAGQMVFAELLENVGDLS
;
A
#
# COMPACT_ATOMS: atom_id res chain seq x y z
N ILE A 1 -19.22 -34.57 92.47
CA ILE A 1 -19.36 -35.14 91.08
C ILE A 1 -18.63 -34.19 90.15
N LYS A 2 -17.41 -34.54 89.72
CA LYS A 2 -16.67 -33.85 88.64
C LYS A 2 -17.09 -34.45 87.34
N ILE A 3 -17.78 -33.70 86.53
CA ILE A 3 -18.06 -34.03 85.15
C ILE A 3 -16.83 -33.64 84.35
N ALA A 4 -16.06 -34.64 83.89
CA ALA A 4 -14.94 -34.44 82.97
C ALA A 4 -15.51 -34.12 81.59
N ALA A 5 -15.40 -32.87 81.18
CA ALA A 5 -15.66 -32.51 79.80
C ALA A 5 -14.40 -32.96 78.99
N SER A 6 -14.59 -34.01 78.16
CA SER A 6 -13.57 -34.40 77.22
C SER A 6 -13.40 -33.30 76.15
N PRO A 7 -12.23 -32.86 75.84
CA PRO A 7 -12.02 -31.92 74.73
C PRO A 7 -12.33 -32.68 73.44
N ILE A 8 -13.42 -32.26 72.77
CA ILE A 8 -13.75 -32.70 71.44
C ILE A 8 -12.55 -32.33 70.53
N GLN A 9 -11.98 -33.33 69.88
CA GLN A 9 -10.85 -33.18 68.97
C GLN A 9 -11.15 -32.15 67.86
N VAL A 10 -10.66 -30.93 68.01
CA VAL A 10 -10.76 -29.85 67.05
C VAL A 10 -9.71 -29.95 65.96
N GLU A 11 -8.67 -30.83 66.16
CA GLU A 11 -7.55 -30.99 65.23
C GLU A 11 -7.96 -31.55 63.87
N GLY A 12 -8.87 -32.52 63.80
CA GLY A 12 -9.33 -33.10 62.51
C GLY A 12 -10.19 -32.19 61.66
N ILE A 13 -10.88 -31.22 62.29
CA ILE A 13 -11.77 -30.29 61.57
C ILE A 13 -10.90 -29.20 60.90
N GLY A 14 -9.79 -28.76 61.52
CA GLY A 14 -8.85 -27.80 60.96
C GLY A 14 -8.16 -28.33 59.73
N GLU A 15 -7.72 -29.59 59.76
CA GLU A 15 -7.08 -30.26 58.63
C GLU A 15 -8.05 -30.48 57.48
N ALA A 16 -9.29 -30.91 57.77
CA ALA A 16 -10.32 -31.10 56.77
C ALA A 16 -10.73 -29.77 56.09
N LEU A 17 -10.82 -28.65 56.87
CA LEU A 17 -11.09 -27.33 56.36
C LEU A 17 -9.95 -26.78 55.47
N SER A 18 -8.69 -27.00 55.89
CA SER A 18 -7.51 -26.57 55.09
C SER A 18 -7.43 -27.35 53.76
N LEU A 19 -7.67 -28.69 53.79
CA LEU A 19 -7.69 -29.49 52.61
C LEU A 19 -8.83 -29.10 51.66
N ALA A 20 -10.04 -28.85 52.20
CA ALA A 20 -11.16 -28.37 51.41
C ALA A 20 -10.88 -27.01 50.74
N PHE A 21 -10.24 -26.08 51.48
CA PHE A 21 -9.82 -24.78 50.91
C PHE A 21 -8.81 -24.91 49.79
N VAL A 22 -7.79 -25.74 49.95
CA VAL A 22 -6.78 -26.02 48.95
C VAL A 22 -7.39 -26.63 47.70
N VAL A 23 -8.21 -27.67 47.86
CA VAL A 23 -8.88 -28.35 46.72
C VAL A 23 -9.83 -27.39 45.98
N THR A 24 -10.61 -26.57 46.71
CA THR A 24 -11.51 -25.59 46.09
C THR A 24 -10.72 -24.50 45.34
N SER A 25 -9.61 -24.05 45.91
CA SER A 25 -8.73 -23.06 45.27
C SER A 25 -8.16 -23.62 43.96
N TYR A 26 -7.60 -24.83 43.96
CA TYR A 26 -7.09 -25.46 42.75
C TYR A 26 -8.17 -25.70 41.71
N ALA A 27 -9.36 -26.16 42.10
CA ALA A 27 -10.48 -26.35 41.21
C ALA A 27 -10.95 -25.05 40.58
N SER A 28 -10.97 -23.94 41.35
CA SER A 28 -11.36 -22.62 40.86
C SER A 28 -10.31 -22.07 39.84
N PHE A 29 -9.04 -22.21 40.12
CA PHE A 29 -8.00 -21.82 39.17
C PHE A 29 -7.96 -22.69 37.92
N ALA A 30 -8.17 -23.98 38.04
CA ALA A 30 -8.27 -24.91 36.90
C ALA A 30 -9.50 -24.58 36.05
N PHE A 31 -10.65 -24.30 36.66
CA PHE A 31 -11.87 -23.88 35.95
C PHE A 31 -11.66 -22.54 35.22
N LEU A 32 -11.07 -21.55 35.91
CA LEU A 32 -10.78 -20.25 35.33
C LEU A 32 -9.81 -20.37 34.14
N GLY A 33 -8.76 -21.18 34.28
CA GLY A 33 -7.81 -21.46 33.22
C GLY A 33 -8.46 -22.16 32.03
N ALA A 34 -9.35 -23.16 32.27
CA ALA A 34 -10.09 -23.85 31.23
C ALA A 34 -11.06 -22.89 30.49
N VAL A 35 -11.78 -22.04 31.23
CA VAL A 35 -12.68 -21.04 30.64
C VAL A 35 -11.93 -20.03 29.82
N LEU A 36 -10.76 -19.56 30.29
CA LEU A 36 -9.89 -18.67 29.53
C LEU A 36 -9.34 -19.34 28.27
N ALA A 37 -8.92 -20.60 28.37
CA ALA A 37 -8.41 -21.36 27.23
C ALA A 37 -9.49 -21.65 26.18
N LEU A 38 -10.71 -21.98 26.60
CA LEU A 38 -11.84 -22.25 25.70
C LEU A 38 -12.48 -21.00 25.11
N ARG A 39 -12.36 -19.85 25.78
CA ARG A 39 -12.81 -18.54 25.26
C ARG A 39 -11.74 -17.81 24.46
N SER A 40 -10.52 -18.34 24.43
CA SER A 40 -9.45 -17.81 23.60
C SER A 40 -9.67 -18.20 22.14
N ASP A 41 -10.75 -17.72 21.54
CA ASP A 41 -10.86 -17.62 20.11
C ASP A 41 -9.88 -16.55 19.64
N GLN A 42 -9.17 -16.81 18.55
CA GLN A 42 -7.94 -16.13 18.14
C GLN A 42 -8.05 -14.62 17.83
N GLU A 43 -9.22 -14.02 18.04
CA GLU A 43 -9.45 -12.61 17.66
C GLU A 43 -9.53 -11.61 18.83
N ASP A 44 -9.65 -12.05 20.11
CA ASP A 44 -9.93 -11.14 21.23
C ASP A 44 -8.95 -11.16 22.40
N PHE A 45 -7.66 -11.44 22.19
CA PHE A 45 -6.65 -11.18 23.22
C PHE A 45 -6.26 -9.69 23.29
N SER A 46 -7.23 -8.78 23.39
CA SER A 46 -6.98 -7.42 23.84
C SER A 46 -7.21 -7.27 25.33
N PHE A 47 -6.59 -8.10 26.17
CA PHE A 47 -6.54 -7.86 27.58
C PHE A 47 -5.45 -6.83 27.90
N ILE A 48 -5.87 -5.63 28.08
CA ILE A 48 -5.39 -4.53 28.92
C ILE A 48 -4.08 -4.84 29.67
N ILE A 49 -2.99 -4.82 28.95
CA ILE A 49 -1.73 -4.31 29.46
C ILE A 49 -1.53 -2.99 28.71
N PRO A 50 -1.70 -1.82 29.34
CA PRO A 50 -1.76 -0.53 28.61
C PRO A 50 -0.45 -0.12 27.94
N TYR A 51 0.57 -0.98 27.89
CA TYR A 51 1.88 -0.66 27.33
C TYR A 51 2.51 -1.73 26.42
N VAL A 52 1.87 -2.88 26.20
CA VAL A 52 2.39 -3.88 25.24
C VAL A 52 1.37 -4.06 24.11
N ARG A 53 1.53 -3.29 23.05
CA ARG A 53 0.95 -3.65 21.76
C ARG A 53 1.65 -4.92 21.32
N PHE A 54 1.04 -6.09 21.56
CA PHE A 54 1.44 -7.29 20.83
C PHE A 54 1.14 -7.01 19.36
N ARG A 55 2.20 -6.70 18.64
CA ARG A 55 2.18 -6.57 17.18
C ARG A 55 1.96 -7.97 16.63
N GLN A 56 0.72 -8.39 16.53
CA GLN A 56 0.33 -9.66 15.88
C GLN A 56 0.63 -9.66 14.38
N ASP A 57 1.13 -8.56 13.86
CA ASP A 57 1.42 -8.33 12.43
C ASP A 57 2.88 -8.56 12.05
N ALA A 58 3.63 -9.42 12.77
CA ALA A 58 5.02 -9.72 12.39
C ALA A 58 5.16 -10.41 11.02
N ALA A 59 4.05 -10.87 10.43
CA ALA A 59 4.01 -11.49 9.09
C ALA A 59 3.33 -10.61 8.03
N SER A 60 2.54 -9.62 8.42
CA SER A 60 1.93 -8.66 7.49
C SER A 60 2.74 -7.35 7.52
N GLY A 61 3.28 -6.93 6.39
CA GLY A 61 4.09 -5.72 6.23
C GLY A 61 3.47 -4.46 6.88
N GLN A 62 4.21 -3.37 6.86
CA GLN A 62 3.75 -2.10 7.41
C GLN A 62 2.40 -1.71 6.78
N PRO A 63 1.40 -1.25 7.56
CA PRO A 63 0.12 -0.81 7.03
C PRO A 63 0.29 0.30 5.99
N LEU A 64 -0.58 0.29 4.97
CA LEU A 64 -0.55 1.24 3.86
C LEU A 64 -1.81 2.11 3.92
N LEU A 65 -1.64 3.42 4.12
CA LEU A 65 -2.73 4.38 4.18
C LEU A 65 -3.00 4.97 2.81
N LEU A 66 -4.25 4.94 2.36
CA LEU A 66 -4.64 5.35 1.03
C LEU A 66 -5.11 6.80 1.00
N ASP A 67 -4.58 7.56 0.04
CA ASP A 67 -5.10 8.86 -0.39
C ASP A 67 -6.23 8.68 -1.43
N ALA A 68 -7.16 9.63 -1.52
CA ALA A 68 -8.26 9.61 -2.49
C ALA A 68 -7.76 9.52 -3.95
N GLU A 69 -6.73 10.29 -4.28
CA GLU A 69 -6.13 10.31 -5.62
C GLU A 69 -5.57 8.94 -6.04
N VAL A 70 -4.98 8.22 -5.10
CA VAL A 70 -4.44 6.88 -5.32
C VAL A 70 -5.55 5.85 -5.59
N ILE A 71 -6.69 6.00 -4.92
CA ILE A 71 -7.84 5.14 -5.16
C ILE A 71 -8.41 5.40 -6.56
N ILE A 72 -8.58 6.69 -6.93
CA ILE A 72 -9.04 7.10 -8.26
C ILE A 72 -8.10 6.62 -9.36
N ASP A 73 -6.80 6.65 -9.11
CA ASP A 73 -5.75 6.15 -10.02
C ASP A 73 -5.90 4.65 -10.31
N GLY A 74 -6.23 3.84 -9.29
CA GLY A 74 -6.56 2.42 -9.41
C GLY A 74 -5.37 1.47 -9.46
N ARG A 75 -4.11 1.94 -9.48
CA ARG A 75 -2.91 1.07 -9.56
C ARG A 75 -2.64 0.24 -8.31
N VAL A 76 -3.14 0.65 -7.14
CA VAL A 76 -2.84 -0.02 -5.86
C VAL A 76 -3.37 -1.46 -5.85
N GLY A 77 -4.59 -1.70 -6.33
CA GLY A 77 -5.18 -3.04 -6.38
C GLY A 77 -4.30 -4.04 -7.15
N PRO A 78 -3.96 -3.76 -8.42
CA PRO A 78 -3.01 -4.57 -9.19
C PRO A 78 -1.64 -4.76 -8.53
N LEU A 79 -1.07 -3.72 -7.90
CA LEU A 79 0.22 -3.82 -7.20
C LEU A 79 0.16 -4.71 -5.96
N MET A 80 -0.97 -4.70 -5.23
CA MET A 80 -1.23 -5.64 -4.13
C MET A 80 -1.35 -7.07 -4.65
N SER A 81 -2.14 -7.29 -5.71
CA SER A 81 -2.33 -8.61 -6.31
C SER A 81 -1.05 -9.20 -6.88
N ALA A 82 -0.15 -8.36 -7.40
CA ALA A 82 1.17 -8.75 -7.86
C ALA A 82 2.18 -9.02 -6.72
N GLY A 83 1.78 -8.81 -5.45
CA GLY A 83 2.66 -8.99 -4.30
C GLY A 83 3.73 -7.90 -4.14
N PHE A 84 3.64 -6.80 -4.88
CA PHE A 84 4.58 -5.68 -4.79
C PHE A 84 4.45 -4.94 -3.46
N PHE A 85 3.23 -4.73 -3.01
CA PHE A 85 2.93 -4.22 -1.68
C PHE A 85 2.49 -5.36 -0.76
N THR A 86 3.01 -5.34 0.47
CA THR A 86 2.63 -6.26 1.53
C THR A 86 2.06 -5.47 2.71
N GLY A 87 1.10 -6.04 3.43
CA GLY A 87 0.41 -5.39 4.54
C GLY A 87 -1.04 -5.07 4.21
N ARG A 88 -1.79 -4.58 5.21
CA ARG A 88 -3.19 -4.21 5.02
C ARG A 88 -3.32 -2.78 4.51
N LEU A 89 -4.31 -2.55 3.66
CA LEU A 89 -4.71 -1.22 3.24
C LEU A 89 -5.62 -0.59 4.30
N ILE A 90 -5.33 0.65 4.65
CA ILE A 90 -6.13 1.46 5.56
C ILE A 90 -6.75 2.60 4.77
N LEU A 91 -8.06 2.67 4.77
CA LEU A 91 -8.83 3.77 4.22
C LEU A 91 -9.36 4.63 5.38
N PRO A 92 -8.84 5.86 5.57
CA PRO A 92 -9.44 6.79 6.55
C PRO A 92 -10.88 7.13 6.16
N GLN A 93 -11.77 7.25 7.16
CA GLN A 93 -13.17 7.60 6.90
C GLN A 93 -13.30 8.91 6.12
N PHE A 94 -12.52 9.94 6.46
CA PHE A 94 -12.56 11.23 5.76
C PHE A 94 -12.13 11.15 4.28
N VAL A 95 -11.33 10.15 3.90
CA VAL A 95 -10.98 9.90 2.48
C VAL A 95 -12.17 9.28 1.75
N LEU A 96 -12.90 8.38 2.41
CA LEU A 96 -14.14 7.84 1.86
C LEU A 96 -15.19 8.94 1.69
N ASP A 97 -15.33 9.82 2.68
CA ASP A 97 -16.26 10.96 2.65
C ASP A 97 -15.91 11.92 1.51
N GLU A 98 -14.63 12.17 1.26
CA GLU A 98 -14.16 12.97 0.12
C GLU A 98 -14.53 12.33 -1.21
N LEU A 99 -14.31 11.03 -1.40
CA LEU A 99 -14.72 10.31 -2.61
C LEU A 99 -16.23 10.40 -2.84
N GLN A 100 -17.04 10.26 -1.78
CA GLN A 100 -18.50 10.40 -1.84
C GLN A 100 -18.92 11.84 -2.17
N SER A 101 -18.27 12.82 -1.58
CA SER A 101 -18.47 14.24 -1.87
C SER A 101 -18.15 14.55 -3.34
N MET A 102 -17.04 14.01 -3.85
CA MET A 102 -16.69 14.15 -5.27
C MET A 102 -17.73 13.48 -6.18
N ALA A 103 -18.19 12.27 -5.84
CA ALA A 103 -19.19 11.54 -6.63
C ALA A 103 -20.56 12.26 -6.70
N ASN A 104 -20.88 13.06 -5.68
CA ASN A 104 -22.10 13.88 -5.62
C ASN A 104 -21.90 15.32 -6.11
N SER A 105 -20.71 15.67 -6.60
CA SER A 105 -20.37 17.02 -7.04
C SER A 105 -21.21 17.45 -8.25
N PRO A 106 -21.67 18.71 -8.34
CA PRO A 106 -22.32 19.26 -9.54
C PRO A 106 -21.36 19.33 -10.73
N SER A 107 -20.04 19.38 -10.51
CA SER A 107 -19.03 19.39 -11.55
C SER A 107 -18.89 18.01 -12.19
N PRO A 108 -19.13 17.84 -13.51
CA PRO A 108 -19.07 16.55 -14.18
C PRO A 108 -17.72 15.83 -14.01
N GLY A 109 -16.62 16.56 -14.12
CA GLY A 109 -15.27 15.98 -13.98
C GLY A 109 -15.00 15.48 -12.56
N LYS A 110 -15.39 16.24 -11.52
CA LYS A 110 -15.26 15.79 -10.12
C LYS A 110 -16.14 14.57 -9.86
N ARG A 111 -17.39 14.61 -10.34
CA ARG A 111 -18.33 13.51 -10.18
C ARG A 111 -17.81 12.22 -10.80
N GLN A 112 -17.32 12.27 -12.03
CA GLN A 112 -16.75 11.10 -12.71
C GLN A 112 -15.55 10.51 -11.96
N ARG A 113 -14.66 11.37 -11.43
CA ARG A 113 -13.50 10.93 -10.64
C ARG A 113 -13.96 10.27 -9.34
N GLY A 114 -14.91 10.88 -8.61
CA GLY A 114 -15.45 10.30 -7.38
C GLY A 114 -16.11 8.95 -7.62
N GLN A 115 -16.93 8.81 -8.66
CA GLN A 115 -17.57 7.55 -9.06
C GLN A 115 -16.52 6.47 -9.37
N ARG A 116 -15.50 6.81 -10.19
CA ARG A 116 -14.40 5.90 -10.48
C ARG A 116 -13.68 5.44 -9.20
N GLY A 117 -13.42 6.36 -8.26
CA GLY A 117 -12.77 6.00 -6.99
C GLY A 117 -13.60 5.02 -6.16
N LEU A 118 -14.92 5.21 -6.11
CA LEU A 118 -15.82 4.28 -5.41
C LEU A 118 -15.89 2.92 -6.10
N GLU A 119 -15.94 2.86 -7.44
CA GLU A 119 -15.90 1.62 -8.22
C GLU A 119 -14.61 0.84 -7.95
N VAL A 120 -13.45 1.49 -8.02
CA VAL A 120 -12.15 0.86 -7.72
C VAL A 120 -12.09 0.35 -6.27
N LEU A 121 -12.65 1.09 -5.32
CA LEU A 121 -12.73 0.67 -3.92
C LEU A 121 -13.59 -0.59 -3.75
N GLU A 122 -14.72 -0.68 -4.45
CA GLU A 122 -15.59 -1.86 -4.45
C GLU A 122 -14.86 -3.06 -5.06
N GLU A 123 -14.17 -2.90 -6.19
CA GLU A 123 -13.34 -3.95 -6.80
C GLU A 123 -12.26 -4.46 -5.84
N MET A 124 -11.55 -3.54 -5.16
CA MET A 124 -10.53 -3.93 -4.18
C MET A 124 -11.13 -4.69 -3.00
N LYS A 125 -12.30 -4.26 -2.49
CA LYS A 125 -13.01 -4.96 -1.40
C LYS A 125 -13.54 -6.33 -1.79
N ALA A 126 -13.93 -6.50 -3.05
CA ALA A 126 -14.39 -7.79 -3.57
C ALA A 126 -13.26 -8.82 -3.72
N ASN A 127 -11.99 -8.38 -3.72
CA ASN A 127 -10.85 -9.26 -3.86
C ASN A 127 -10.34 -9.74 -2.49
N PRO A 128 -10.50 -11.04 -2.14
CA PRO A 128 -10.06 -11.57 -0.84
C PRO A 128 -8.55 -11.45 -0.59
N GLY A 129 -7.76 -11.32 -1.67
CA GLY A 129 -6.31 -11.15 -1.59
C GLY A 129 -5.86 -9.74 -1.19
N ILE A 130 -6.80 -8.78 -1.08
CA ILE A 130 -6.50 -7.38 -0.74
C ILE A 130 -7.13 -7.06 0.61
N PRO A 131 -6.39 -7.16 1.72
CA PRO A 131 -6.91 -6.83 3.05
C PRO A 131 -7.07 -5.30 3.17
N ILE A 132 -8.30 -4.81 3.07
CA ILE A 132 -8.64 -3.39 3.21
C ILE A 132 -9.55 -3.18 4.42
N SER A 133 -9.25 -2.18 5.25
CA SER A 133 -10.06 -1.78 6.40
C SER A 133 -10.34 -0.29 6.37
N ILE A 134 -11.58 0.09 6.69
CA ILE A 134 -11.94 1.48 6.93
C ILE A 134 -11.58 1.79 8.39
N HIS A 135 -10.89 2.90 8.60
CA HIS A 135 -10.47 3.33 9.93
C HIS A 135 -11.11 4.68 10.27
N ASP A 136 -11.78 4.71 11.41
CA ASP A 136 -12.26 5.97 11.97
C ASP A 136 -11.06 6.83 12.37
N SER A 137 -11.10 8.10 11.97
CA SER A 137 -10.00 9.05 12.16
C SER A 137 -9.98 9.66 13.56
N ALA A 138 -10.41 8.91 14.57
CA ALA A 138 -10.39 9.36 15.97
C ALA A 138 -8.95 9.77 16.36
N GLY A 139 -8.79 11.05 16.73
CA GLY A 139 -7.50 11.63 17.11
C GLY A 139 -6.77 12.44 16.01
N VAL A 140 -7.35 12.53 14.81
CA VAL A 140 -6.88 13.47 13.78
C VAL A 140 -7.62 14.79 13.94
N ALA A 141 -6.89 15.91 14.03
CA ALA A 141 -7.49 17.22 14.19
C ALA A 141 -8.34 17.59 12.96
N GLU A 142 -9.58 18.04 13.18
CA GLU A 142 -10.50 18.43 12.11
C GLU A 142 -10.10 19.75 11.42
N ASP A 143 -9.37 20.61 12.14
CA ASP A 143 -8.94 21.93 11.66
C ASP A 143 -7.75 21.89 10.71
N ASP A 144 -7.12 20.72 10.51
CA ASP A 144 -6.02 20.58 9.57
C ASP A 144 -6.52 20.49 8.12
N SER A 145 -5.67 20.90 7.20
CA SER A 145 -5.90 20.66 5.75
C SER A 145 -6.07 19.16 5.49
N PHE A 146 -6.79 18.78 4.43
CA PHE A 146 -6.96 17.37 4.04
C PHE A 146 -5.62 16.61 3.97
N GLN A 147 -4.59 17.24 3.41
CA GLN A 147 -3.24 16.70 3.34
C GLN A 147 -2.58 16.57 4.72
N GLY A 148 -2.76 17.56 5.60
CA GLY A 148 -2.30 17.51 7.00
C GLY A 148 -2.93 16.34 7.75
N ARG A 149 -4.25 16.13 7.59
CA ARG A 149 -4.98 14.99 8.18
C ARG A 149 -4.45 13.64 7.69
N LEU A 150 -4.12 13.49 6.40
CA LEU A 150 -3.51 12.27 5.86
C LEU A 150 -2.15 11.97 6.50
N VAL A 151 -1.28 12.97 6.60
CA VAL A 151 0.04 12.82 7.20
C VAL A 151 -0.06 12.49 8.68
N GLN A 152 -0.95 13.16 9.41
CA GLN A 152 -1.19 12.89 10.83
C GLN A 152 -1.74 11.48 11.05
N ALA A 153 -2.74 11.05 10.25
CA ALA A 153 -3.28 9.69 10.31
C ALA A 153 -2.20 8.64 10.05
N ALA A 154 -1.35 8.85 9.05
CA ALA A 154 -0.24 7.94 8.76
C ALA A 154 0.72 7.79 9.95
N LYS A 155 1.05 8.90 10.62
CA LYS A 155 1.92 8.90 11.81
C LYS A 155 1.27 8.19 13.01
N ILE A 156 0.00 8.48 13.29
CA ILE A 156 -0.74 7.86 14.41
C ILE A 156 -0.84 6.34 14.21
N LEU A 157 -1.15 5.90 12.98
CA LEU A 157 -1.34 4.50 12.66
C LEU A 157 -0.02 3.76 12.39
N GLY A 158 1.12 4.45 12.38
CA GLY A 158 2.41 3.87 11.98
C GLY A 158 2.37 3.31 10.55
N ALA A 159 1.49 3.87 9.71
CA ALA A 159 1.27 3.45 8.34
C ALA A 159 2.18 4.20 7.36
N ARG A 160 2.39 3.59 6.20
CA ARG A 160 3.03 4.25 5.06
C ARG A 160 1.95 4.87 4.19
N LEU A 161 1.97 6.18 4.01
CA LEU A 161 1.02 6.90 3.15
C LEU A 161 1.34 6.62 1.68
N ILE A 162 0.32 6.26 0.88
CA ILE A 162 0.47 6.13 -0.57
C ILE A 162 -0.26 7.29 -1.23
N THR A 163 0.43 8.00 -2.12
CA THR A 163 -0.10 9.13 -2.87
C THR A 163 0.41 9.16 -4.31
N THR A 164 -0.24 9.95 -5.16
CA THR A 164 0.24 10.36 -6.49
C THR A 164 0.68 11.83 -6.50
N GLU A 165 0.41 12.57 -5.41
CA GLU A 165 0.68 14.01 -5.32
C GLU A 165 2.10 14.32 -4.85
N GLU A 166 2.81 15.16 -5.60
CA GLU A 166 4.16 15.57 -5.25
C GLU A 166 4.21 16.52 -4.04
N ASN A 167 3.20 17.41 -3.91
CA ASN A 167 3.11 18.33 -2.78
C ASN A 167 2.91 17.59 -1.46
N LEU A 168 2.00 16.61 -1.43
CA LEU A 168 1.77 15.78 -0.25
C LEU A 168 3.05 15.00 0.11
N THR A 169 3.80 14.53 -0.90
CA THR A 169 5.09 13.87 -0.68
C THR A 169 6.08 14.78 0.05
N LYS A 170 6.20 16.04 -0.37
CA LYS A 170 7.08 17.03 0.28
C LYS A 170 6.65 17.32 1.71
N ILE A 171 5.35 17.53 1.95
CA ILE A 171 4.79 17.78 3.28
C ILE A 171 5.07 16.60 4.22
N ALA A 172 4.82 15.38 3.75
CA ALA A 172 5.04 14.16 4.53
C ALA A 172 6.51 13.98 4.94
N HIS A 173 7.44 14.21 4.00
CA HIS A 173 8.88 14.18 4.31
C HIS A 173 9.28 15.22 5.35
N LEU A 174 8.80 16.47 5.23
CA LEU A 174 9.08 17.54 6.21
C LEU A 174 8.56 17.20 7.61
N GLN A 175 7.44 16.48 7.68
CA GLN A 175 6.83 16.05 8.94
C GLN A 175 7.34 14.67 9.44
N GLY A 176 8.28 14.04 8.74
CA GLY A 176 8.85 12.75 9.11
C GLY A 176 7.88 11.56 8.98
N ALA A 177 6.88 11.66 8.10
CA ALA A 177 5.98 10.56 7.80
C ALA A 177 6.56 9.67 6.68
N SER A 178 6.32 8.35 6.78
CA SER A 178 6.69 7.41 5.72
C SER A 178 5.70 7.51 4.56
N ILE A 179 6.18 7.72 3.34
CA ILE A 179 5.34 7.93 2.17
C ILE A 179 5.88 7.19 0.94
N ILE A 180 4.97 6.74 0.08
CA ILE A 180 5.25 6.21 -1.25
C ILE A 180 4.51 7.08 -2.26
N ASN A 181 5.24 7.64 -3.22
CA ASN A 181 4.64 8.30 -4.38
C ASN A 181 4.59 7.32 -5.55
N LEU A 182 3.37 6.96 -6.02
CA LEU A 182 3.19 6.01 -7.11
C LEU A 182 3.73 6.50 -8.45
N ASN A 183 3.75 7.81 -8.68
CA ASN A 183 4.30 8.36 -9.90
C ASN A 183 5.83 8.27 -9.91
N ALA A 184 6.47 8.58 -8.79
CA ALA A 184 7.91 8.41 -8.62
C ALA A 184 8.32 6.92 -8.71
N LEU A 185 7.50 6.02 -8.13
CA LEU A 185 7.71 4.59 -8.25
C LEU A 185 7.60 4.12 -9.70
N SER A 186 6.57 4.55 -10.43
CA SER A 186 6.37 4.22 -11.84
C SER A 186 7.54 4.69 -12.69
N GLU A 187 8.06 5.90 -12.44
CA GLU A 187 9.23 6.42 -13.14
C GLU A 187 10.50 5.62 -12.82
N ALA A 188 10.69 5.22 -11.55
CA ALA A 188 11.84 4.41 -11.14
C ALA A 188 11.83 2.99 -11.76
N LEU A 189 10.64 2.44 -12.02
CA LEU A 189 10.45 1.12 -12.63
C LEU A 189 10.48 1.16 -14.17
N ARG A 190 10.47 2.36 -14.77
CA ARG A 190 10.51 2.48 -16.23
C ARG A 190 11.82 1.91 -16.77
N PRO A 191 11.77 1.00 -17.75
CA PRO A 191 12.98 0.50 -18.41
C PRO A 191 13.79 1.68 -18.97
N LYS A 192 15.06 1.73 -18.64
CA LYS A 192 15.96 2.75 -19.20
C LYS A 192 16.62 2.17 -20.42
N VAL A 193 16.40 2.80 -21.55
CA VAL A 193 17.11 2.47 -22.77
C VAL A 193 18.60 2.87 -22.63
N VAL A 194 19.50 1.95 -22.89
CA VAL A 194 20.94 2.15 -22.69
C VAL A 194 21.62 2.43 -24.04
N VAL A 195 22.60 3.30 -24.03
CA VAL A 195 23.44 3.58 -25.22
C VAL A 195 24.13 2.29 -25.68
N GLY A 196 24.05 2.00 -26.97
CA GLY A 196 24.55 0.76 -27.60
C GLY A 196 23.50 -0.38 -27.65
N GLU A 197 22.34 -0.21 -27.00
CA GLU A 197 21.26 -1.20 -27.11
C GLU A 197 20.61 -1.18 -28.49
N THR A 198 20.30 -2.36 -29.01
CA THR A 198 19.51 -2.49 -30.25
C THR A 198 18.05 -2.68 -29.90
N VAL A 199 17.20 -1.82 -30.47
CA VAL A 199 15.77 -1.81 -30.21
C VAL A 199 15.01 -1.93 -31.52
N ARG A 200 13.95 -2.76 -31.52
CA ARG A 200 13.04 -2.88 -32.65
C ARG A 200 11.93 -1.84 -32.56
N LEU A 201 11.84 -0.99 -33.59
CA LEU A 201 11.01 0.22 -33.55
C LEU A 201 10.21 0.42 -34.84
N ALA A 202 8.92 0.69 -34.71
CA ALA A 202 8.09 1.17 -35.82
C ALA A 202 8.31 2.67 -36.02
N LEU A 203 8.75 3.10 -37.19
CA LEU A 203 8.91 4.50 -37.54
C LEU A 203 7.59 5.06 -38.07
N VAL A 204 7.01 6.02 -37.36
CA VAL A 204 5.63 6.49 -37.61
C VAL A 204 5.52 7.87 -38.24
N ARG A 205 6.56 8.72 -38.09
CA ARG A 205 6.55 10.07 -38.64
C ARG A 205 7.97 10.61 -38.89
N THR A 206 8.06 11.73 -39.58
CA THR A 206 9.32 12.49 -39.76
C THR A 206 9.75 13.16 -38.46
N GLY A 207 11.05 13.28 -38.23
CA GLY A 207 11.66 14.05 -37.16
C GLY A 207 11.65 15.56 -37.43
N LYS A 208 12.46 16.29 -36.64
CA LYS A 208 12.66 17.73 -36.81
C LYS A 208 13.52 18.03 -38.02
N ASP A 209 14.52 17.22 -38.27
CA ASP A 209 15.40 17.33 -39.42
C ASP A 209 14.90 16.44 -40.57
N ASP A 210 15.12 16.88 -41.81
CA ASP A 210 14.57 16.27 -43.04
C ASP A 210 15.00 14.83 -43.29
N HIS A 211 16.02 14.32 -42.58
CA HIS A 211 16.52 12.97 -42.72
C HIS A 211 16.14 12.05 -41.54
N GLN A 212 15.42 12.56 -40.54
CA GLN A 212 15.09 11.81 -39.33
C GLN A 212 13.73 11.12 -39.43
N GLY A 213 13.67 9.90 -38.90
CA GLY A 213 12.41 9.19 -38.58
C GLY A 213 12.16 9.17 -37.06
N VAL A 214 10.91 9.15 -36.64
CA VAL A 214 10.53 9.07 -35.22
C VAL A 214 9.62 7.88 -35.01
N GLY A 215 9.90 7.14 -33.94
CA GLY A 215 9.06 6.08 -33.42
C GLY A 215 8.92 6.18 -31.92
N TYR A 216 8.08 5.30 -31.35
CA TYR A 216 7.79 5.26 -29.93
C TYR A 216 7.90 3.83 -29.40
N LEU A 217 8.51 3.68 -28.23
CA LEU A 217 8.46 2.43 -27.48
C LEU A 217 7.08 2.24 -26.83
N PRO A 218 6.76 1.02 -26.38
CA PRO A 218 5.48 0.74 -25.70
C PRO A 218 5.24 1.58 -24.45
N ASP A 219 6.30 2.05 -23.80
CA ASP A 219 6.25 2.93 -22.61
C ASP A 219 6.07 4.42 -22.97
N GLY A 220 5.97 4.76 -24.27
CA GLY A 220 5.83 6.13 -24.77
C GLY A 220 7.16 6.86 -24.96
N THR A 221 8.31 6.23 -24.72
CA THR A 221 9.63 6.84 -24.97
C THR A 221 9.80 7.14 -26.46
N MET A 222 10.13 8.39 -26.79
CA MET A 222 10.35 8.83 -28.16
C MET A 222 11.77 8.53 -28.61
N ILE A 223 11.89 7.83 -29.74
CA ILE A 223 13.18 7.56 -30.38
C ILE A 223 13.26 8.31 -31.71
N VAL A 224 14.29 9.12 -31.86
CA VAL A 224 14.65 9.84 -33.09
C VAL A 224 15.75 9.06 -33.78
N VAL A 225 15.49 8.58 -34.98
CA VAL A 225 16.42 7.77 -35.75
C VAL A 225 16.99 8.56 -36.91
N ASN A 226 18.30 8.71 -36.93
CA ASN A 226 18.99 9.42 -38.02
C ASN A 226 18.95 8.59 -39.32
N HIS A 227 18.93 9.31 -40.45
CA HIS A 227 18.93 8.74 -41.81
C HIS A 227 17.78 7.73 -42.10
N ALA A 228 16.67 7.88 -41.39
CA ALA A 228 15.56 6.90 -41.41
C ALA A 228 14.30 7.39 -42.14
N ILE A 229 14.32 8.53 -42.86
CA ILE A 229 13.15 9.09 -43.53
C ILE A 229 12.54 8.12 -44.55
N SER A 230 13.35 7.40 -45.32
CA SER A 230 12.89 6.44 -46.31
C SER A 230 12.29 5.14 -45.70
N LYS A 231 12.42 4.96 -44.40
CA LYS A 231 11.93 3.81 -43.64
C LYS A 231 10.66 4.09 -42.85
N ILE A 232 10.09 5.29 -42.97
CA ILE A 232 8.83 5.65 -42.32
C ILE A 232 7.71 4.71 -42.79
N GLY A 233 6.87 4.25 -41.85
CA GLY A 233 5.83 3.25 -42.09
C GLY A 233 6.31 1.81 -41.97
N THR A 234 7.59 1.58 -41.66
CA THR A 234 8.18 0.24 -41.49
C THR A 234 8.74 0.05 -40.07
N THR A 235 8.93 -1.20 -39.68
CA THR A 235 9.61 -1.55 -38.42
C THR A 235 11.08 -1.83 -38.73
N GLN A 236 11.97 -1.19 -37.99
CA GLN A 236 13.40 -1.25 -38.14
C GLN A 236 14.09 -1.63 -36.83
N ASP A 237 15.23 -2.28 -36.92
CA ASP A 237 16.16 -2.46 -35.81
C ASP A 237 17.10 -1.26 -35.78
N VAL A 238 17.17 -0.59 -34.65
CA VAL A 238 17.93 0.66 -34.46
C VAL A 238 18.87 0.54 -33.27
N THR A 239 20.04 1.11 -33.36
CA THR A 239 21.02 1.15 -32.26
C THR A 239 20.98 2.50 -31.58
N VAL A 240 20.84 2.50 -30.27
CA VAL A 240 20.82 3.73 -29.43
C VAL A 240 22.20 4.36 -29.37
N ILE A 241 22.29 5.64 -29.74
CA ILE A 241 23.55 6.40 -29.73
C ILE A 241 23.64 7.29 -28.48
N SER A 242 22.54 7.94 -28.13
CA SER A 242 22.50 8.83 -26.96
C SER A 242 21.09 8.97 -26.40
N THR A 243 21.01 9.40 -25.14
CA THR A 243 19.75 9.66 -24.47
C THR A 243 19.78 11.08 -23.87
N LEU A 244 18.65 11.78 -23.95
CA LEU A 244 18.47 13.12 -23.39
C LEU A 244 17.25 13.14 -22.50
N GLN A 245 17.43 13.58 -21.24
CA GLN A 245 16.31 13.80 -20.33
C GLN A 245 15.74 15.20 -20.57
N THR A 246 14.44 15.27 -20.86
CA THR A 246 13.71 16.53 -21.05
C THR A 246 12.58 16.66 -20.02
N SER A 247 11.99 17.84 -19.90
CA SER A 247 10.79 18.05 -19.07
C SER A 247 9.57 17.24 -19.53
N ALA A 248 9.55 16.82 -20.81
CA ALA A 248 8.48 16.02 -21.40
C ALA A 248 8.75 14.50 -21.33
N GLY A 249 9.90 14.08 -20.79
CA GLY A 249 10.32 12.68 -20.69
C GLY A 249 11.68 12.42 -21.31
N GLN A 250 12.06 11.15 -21.42
CA GLN A 250 13.30 10.73 -22.06
C GLN A 250 13.16 10.75 -23.59
N MET A 251 14.11 11.38 -24.25
CA MET A 251 14.29 11.36 -25.72
C MET A 251 15.53 10.54 -26.03
N VAL A 252 15.41 9.61 -26.96
CA VAL A 252 16.49 8.71 -27.37
C VAL A 252 16.87 9.02 -28.80
N PHE A 253 18.16 9.09 -29.08
CA PHE A 253 18.70 9.19 -30.44
C PHE A 253 19.30 7.86 -30.84
N ALA A 254 18.98 7.41 -32.05
CA ALA A 254 19.42 6.13 -32.57
C ALA A 254 19.81 6.23 -34.06
N GLU A 255 20.49 5.21 -34.53
CA GLU A 255 20.80 4.99 -35.98
C GLU A 255 20.22 3.65 -36.42
N LEU A 256 19.93 3.56 -37.73
CA LEU A 256 19.54 2.29 -38.31
C LEU A 256 20.69 1.28 -38.14
N LEU A 257 20.35 0.06 -37.72
CA LEU A 257 21.31 -1.04 -37.79
C LEU A 257 21.55 -1.34 -39.27
N GLU A 258 22.73 -0.99 -39.80
CA GLU A 258 23.10 -1.36 -41.16
C GLU A 258 23.15 -2.89 -41.24
N ASN A 259 22.22 -3.49 -41.97
CA ASN A 259 22.34 -4.87 -42.35
C ASN A 259 23.56 -5.01 -43.30
N VAL A 260 24.62 -5.63 -42.82
CA VAL A 260 25.86 -5.93 -43.58
C VAL A 260 25.57 -6.79 -44.84
N GLY A 261 24.29 -6.99 -45.20
CA GLY A 261 23.82 -7.79 -46.31
C GLY A 261 23.57 -7.08 -47.63
N ASP A 262 23.63 -5.74 -47.71
CA ASP A 262 23.35 -4.97 -48.94
C ASP A 262 24.63 -4.56 -49.74
N LEU A 263 25.79 -5.14 -49.45
CA LEU A 263 27.05 -4.98 -50.17
C LEU A 263 27.41 -6.26 -50.96
N SER A 264 26.49 -6.72 -51.79
CA SER A 264 26.82 -7.76 -52.80
C SER A 264 26.10 -7.51 -54.12
#